data_0236c3585012f262ac56b984de118732
#
_entry.id   0236c3585012f262ac56b984de118732
#
_cell.length_a   1.000
_cell.length_b   1.000
_cell.length_c   1.000
_cell.angle_alpha   90.00
_cell.angle_beta   90.00
_cell.angle_gamma   90.00
#
_symmetry.space_group_name_H-M   'P 1'
#
loop_
_entity.id
_entity.type
_entity.pdbx_description
1 polymer ?
#
loop_
_entity_poly.entity_id
_entity_poly.type
_entity_poly.pdbx_seq_one_letter_code
_entity_poly.pdbx_strand_id
1 'polypeptide(L)'
;MWIASKFGFFSIVRKGEGKCHVRARIREDLENLIAASGVEAEILTWDESDYRHRVIVKESVVEKVMATLAETLDYDNFKNKIIDTPSQSDKASTYGEIWSMMYSYQSA
;
A
#
# COMPACT_ATOMS: atom_id res chain seq x y z
N MET A 1 -0.23 2.99 9.83
CA MET A 1 0.96 3.12 8.94
C MET A 1 0.48 3.30 7.51
N TRP A 2 0.89 4.35 6.86
CA TRP A 2 0.61 4.55 5.44
C TRP A 2 1.84 4.16 4.62
N ILE A 3 1.63 3.43 3.57
CA ILE A 3 2.71 2.98 2.68
C ILE A 3 2.31 3.24 1.24
N ALA A 4 3.13 4.01 0.53
CA ALA A 4 3.04 4.16 -0.92
C ALA A 4 4.12 3.26 -1.54
N SER A 5 3.72 2.35 -2.39
CA SER A 5 4.62 1.38 -3.03
C SER A 5 4.28 1.20 -4.51
N LYS A 6 5.13 0.48 -5.22
CA LYS A 6 4.85 0.14 -6.63
C LYS A 6 3.64 -0.78 -6.80
N PHE A 7 3.16 -1.40 -5.72
CA PHE A 7 1.96 -2.25 -5.74
C PHE A 7 0.68 -1.47 -5.49
N GLY A 8 0.76 -0.39 -4.75
CA GLY A 8 -0.39 0.40 -4.37
C GLY A 8 -0.15 1.25 -3.13
N PHE A 9 -1.22 1.91 -2.68
CA PHE A 9 -1.24 2.69 -1.45
C PHE A 9 -2.02 1.93 -0.38
N PHE A 10 -1.40 1.72 0.77
CA PHE A 10 -1.96 0.91 1.85
C PHE A 10 -1.99 1.65 3.18
N SER A 11 -2.97 1.30 3.99
CA SER A 11 -3.01 1.66 5.40
C SER A 11 -3.04 0.39 6.24
N ILE A 12 -2.02 0.20 7.04
CA ILE A 12 -1.89 -0.99 7.88
C ILE A 12 -2.06 -0.58 9.34
N VAL A 13 -3.01 -1.19 10.01
CA VAL A 13 -3.31 -0.93 11.41
C VAL A 13 -3.51 -2.24 12.17
N ARG A 14 -3.20 -2.20 13.46
CA ARG A 14 -3.55 -3.30 14.37
C ARG A 14 -4.97 -3.07 14.87
N LYS A 15 -5.81 -4.09 14.74
CA LYS A 15 -7.18 -4.07 15.27
C LYS A 15 -7.44 -5.37 16.01
N GLY A 16 -7.42 -5.28 17.33
CA GLY A 16 -7.54 -6.43 18.19
C GLY A 16 -6.20 -7.13 18.41
N GLU A 17 -6.19 -8.11 19.27
CA GLU A 17 -4.99 -8.81 19.67
C GLU A 17 -4.50 -9.75 18.57
N GLY A 18 -3.26 -9.54 18.16
CA GLY A 18 -2.60 -10.38 17.17
C GLY A 18 -3.14 -10.23 15.75
N LYS A 19 -4.04 -9.30 15.49
CA LYS A 19 -4.67 -9.11 14.18
C LYS A 19 -4.36 -7.74 13.61
N CYS A 20 -4.05 -7.71 12.32
CA CYS A 20 -3.81 -6.50 11.56
C CYS A 20 -4.73 -6.42 10.35
N HIS A 21 -5.14 -5.22 10.01
CA HIS A 21 -5.87 -4.95 8.77
C HIS A 21 -4.92 -4.27 7.79
N VAL A 22 -4.71 -4.89 6.64
CA VAL A 22 -4.01 -4.28 5.51
C VAL A 22 -5.09 -3.75 4.58
N ARG A 23 -5.20 -2.44 4.48
CA ARG A 23 -6.34 -1.77 3.84
C ARG A 23 -5.88 -0.99 2.63
N ALA A 24 -6.75 -0.93 1.63
CA ALA A 24 -6.55 -0.12 0.43
C ALA A 24 -7.87 0.47 -0.06
N ARG A 25 -7.80 1.59 -0.77
CA ARG A 25 -8.98 2.18 -1.42
C ARG A 25 -9.27 1.53 -2.76
N ILE A 26 -8.25 0.94 -3.38
CA ILE A 26 -8.33 0.30 -4.69
C ILE A 26 -8.08 -1.20 -4.51
N ARG A 27 -9.03 -2.02 -4.94
CA ARG A 27 -8.93 -3.49 -4.81
C ARG A 27 -7.69 -4.05 -5.50
N GLU A 28 -7.38 -3.55 -6.69
CA GLU A 28 -6.22 -4.02 -7.46
C GLU A 28 -4.91 -3.84 -6.68
N ASP A 29 -4.80 -2.80 -5.85
CA ASP A 29 -3.62 -2.59 -5.02
C ASP A 29 -3.40 -3.79 -4.07
N LEU A 30 -4.47 -4.27 -3.42
CA LEU A 30 -4.37 -5.45 -2.55
C LEU A 30 -4.09 -6.71 -3.36
N GLU A 31 -4.69 -6.86 -4.53
CA GLU A 31 -4.42 -8.00 -5.40
C GLU A 31 -2.94 -8.05 -5.80
N ASN A 32 -2.36 -6.89 -6.14
CA ASN A 32 -0.93 -6.79 -6.47
C ASN A 32 -0.05 -7.21 -5.28
N LEU A 33 -0.37 -6.71 -4.10
CA LEU A 33 0.42 -7.00 -2.89
C LEU A 33 0.34 -8.48 -2.50
N ILE A 34 -0.84 -9.05 -2.56
CA ILE A 34 -1.08 -10.47 -2.26
C ILE A 34 -0.30 -11.35 -3.24
N ALA A 35 -0.37 -11.04 -4.54
CA ALA A 35 0.34 -11.78 -5.56
C ALA A 35 1.86 -11.72 -5.34
N ALA A 36 2.39 -10.54 -5.02
CA ALA A 36 3.83 -10.34 -4.83
C ALA A 36 4.34 -11.03 -3.56
N SER A 37 3.57 -11.00 -2.48
CA SER A 37 3.98 -11.54 -1.18
C SER A 37 3.69 -13.03 -1.01
N GLY A 38 2.85 -13.61 -1.86
CA GLY A 38 2.41 -14.99 -1.72
C GLY A 38 1.53 -15.24 -0.50
N VAL A 39 0.94 -14.19 0.06
CA VAL A 39 0.04 -14.30 1.20
C VAL A 39 -1.29 -14.87 0.73
N GLU A 40 -1.83 -15.83 1.48
CA GLU A 40 -3.17 -16.35 1.26
C GLU A 40 -4.13 -15.62 2.18
N ALA A 41 -4.97 -14.76 1.59
CA ALA A 41 -5.95 -14.00 2.36
C ALA A 41 -7.10 -13.59 1.44
N GLU A 42 -8.30 -13.57 2.02
CA GLU A 42 -9.49 -13.13 1.32
C GLU A 42 -9.60 -11.60 1.41
N ILE A 43 -9.84 -10.96 0.28
CA ILE A 43 -10.11 -9.53 0.24
C ILE A 43 -11.57 -9.30 0.61
N LEU A 44 -11.78 -8.56 1.71
CA LEU A 44 -13.11 -8.15 2.16
C LEU A 44 -13.39 -6.76 1.63
N THR A 45 -14.64 -6.52 1.22
CA THR A 45 -15.07 -5.21 0.74
C THR A 45 -16.15 -4.67 1.65
N TRP A 46 -15.88 -3.52 2.28
CA TRP A 46 -16.78 -2.81 3.17
C TRP A 46 -17.05 -1.43 2.57
N ASP A 47 -18.14 -1.32 1.81
CA ASP A 47 -18.44 -0.15 0.97
C ASP A 47 -18.55 1.17 1.74
N GLU A 48 -18.94 1.12 3.01
CA GLU A 48 -19.10 2.32 3.83
C GLU A 48 -17.82 2.71 4.58
N SER A 49 -16.76 1.91 4.49
CA SER A 49 -15.47 2.24 5.09
C SER A 49 -14.72 3.22 4.19
N ASP A 50 -13.90 4.10 4.81
CA ASP A 50 -12.99 4.99 4.09
C ASP A 50 -11.94 4.21 3.29
N TYR A 51 -11.55 3.03 3.77
CA TYR A 51 -10.78 2.05 3.02
C TYR A 51 -11.69 0.87 2.71
N ARG A 52 -12.22 0.83 1.50
CA ARG A 52 -13.23 -0.19 1.12
C ARG A 52 -12.71 -1.61 1.17
N HIS A 53 -11.45 -1.82 0.88
CA HIS A 53 -10.89 -3.15 0.70
C HIS A 53 -9.86 -3.45 1.77
N ARG A 54 -9.86 -4.68 2.28
CA ARG A 54 -8.92 -5.08 3.31
C ARG A 54 -8.72 -6.58 3.36
N VAL A 55 -7.58 -6.97 3.87
CA VAL A 55 -7.35 -8.32 4.35
C VAL A 55 -7.07 -8.25 5.84
N ILE A 56 -7.58 -9.22 6.59
CA ILE A 56 -7.38 -9.33 8.03
C ILE A 56 -6.41 -10.49 8.24
N VAL A 57 -5.25 -10.18 8.79
CA VAL A 57 -4.15 -11.13 8.88
C VAL A 57 -3.47 -11.07 10.24
N LYS A 58 -2.69 -12.12 10.55
CA LYS A 58 -1.85 -12.14 11.75
C LYS A 58 -0.66 -11.20 11.60
N GLU A 59 -0.09 -10.77 12.71
CA GLU A 59 1.12 -9.92 12.72
C GLU A 59 2.26 -10.52 11.90
N SER A 60 2.46 -11.83 11.97
CA SER A 60 3.52 -12.52 11.21
C SER A 60 3.34 -12.37 9.69
N VAL A 61 2.09 -12.24 9.22
CA VAL A 61 1.80 -12.01 7.81
C VAL A 61 2.19 -10.59 7.41
N VAL A 62 1.99 -9.61 8.30
CA VAL A 62 2.45 -8.23 8.05
C VAL A 62 3.97 -8.18 7.91
N GLU A 63 4.70 -8.93 8.72
CA GLU A 63 6.16 -9.03 8.59
C GLU A 63 6.57 -9.55 7.21
N LYS A 64 5.87 -10.56 6.70
CA LYS A 64 6.09 -11.09 5.35
C LYS A 64 5.80 -10.06 4.27
N VAL A 65 4.72 -9.30 4.42
CA VAL A 65 4.37 -8.20 3.51
C VAL A 65 5.48 -7.15 3.50
N MET A 66 5.96 -6.75 4.68
CA MET A 66 7.03 -5.75 4.79
C MET A 66 8.34 -6.25 4.16
N ALA A 67 8.67 -7.52 4.36
CA ALA A 67 9.83 -8.14 3.73
C ALA A 67 9.71 -8.09 2.21
N THR A 68 8.55 -8.41 1.67
CA THR A 68 8.28 -8.34 0.22
C THR A 68 8.47 -6.92 -0.31
N LEU A 69 7.94 -5.93 0.40
CA LEU A 69 8.10 -4.52 0.00
C LEU A 69 9.57 -4.13 -0.06
N ALA A 70 10.37 -4.56 0.92
CA ALA A 70 11.80 -4.28 0.95
C ALA A 70 12.56 -5.03 -0.15
N GLU A 71 12.29 -6.31 -0.33
CA GLU A 71 12.98 -7.15 -1.31
C GLU A 71 12.69 -6.77 -2.76
N THR A 72 11.53 -6.20 -3.01
CA THR A 72 11.10 -5.81 -4.36
C THR A 72 11.39 -4.35 -4.69
N LEU A 73 12.12 -3.66 -3.83
CA LEU A 73 12.53 -2.27 -4.05
C LEU A 73 13.62 -2.22 -5.12
N ASP A 74 13.22 -2.00 -6.37
CA ASP A 74 14.06 -2.10 -7.56
C ASP A 74 14.19 -0.77 -8.31
N TYR A 75 13.94 0.35 -7.65
CA TYR A 75 13.93 1.68 -8.27
C TYR A 75 14.62 2.70 -7.38
N ASP A 76 15.21 3.71 -8.00
CA ASP A 76 15.87 4.83 -7.32
C ASP A 76 14.98 6.08 -7.23
N ASN A 77 13.84 6.08 -7.90
CA ASN A 77 12.89 7.20 -7.88
C ASN A 77 11.47 6.66 -7.90
N PHE A 78 10.74 6.90 -6.82
CA PHE A 78 9.39 6.39 -6.65
C PHE A 78 8.42 6.93 -7.71
N LYS A 79 8.44 8.23 -7.98
CA LYS A 79 7.50 8.83 -8.93
C LYS A 79 7.69 8.29 -10.34
N ASN A 80 8.94 8.10 -10.76
CA ASN A 80 9.23 7.50 -12.07
C ASN A 80 8.74 6.06 -12.12
N LYS A 81 8.92 5.31 -11.05
CA LYS A 81 8.42 3.93 -10.97
C LYS A 81 6.90 3.87 -11.11
N ILE A 82 6.19 4.79 -10.45
CA ILE A 82 4.72 4.85 -10.53
C ILE A 82 4.26 5.18 -11.95
N ILE A 83 4.89 6.14 -12.60
CA ILE A 83 4.57 6.50 -14.00
C ILE A 83 4.76 5.28 -14.91
N ASP A 84 5.80 4.49 -14.69
CA ASP A 84 6.15 3.33 -15.53
C ASP A 84 5.39 2.05 -15.16
N THR A 85 4.59 2.06 -14.10
CA THR A 85 3.83 0.89 -13.65
C THR A 85 2.36 1.06 -14.06
N PRO A 86 1.88 0.30 -15.06
CA PRO A 86 0.53 0.51 -15.60
C PRO A 86 -0.60 0.51 -14.59
N SER A 87 -0.55 -0.38 -13.60
CA SER A 87 -1.58 -0.48 -12.56
C SER A 87 -1.56 0.69 -11.57
N GLN A 88 -0.53 1.54 -11.61
CA GLN A 88 -0.30 2.60 -10.63
C GLN A 88 -0.18 4.00 -11.26
N SER A 89 -0.01 4.08 -12.58
CA SER A 89 0.30 5.34 -13.26
C SER A 89 -0.75 6.43 -13.06
N ASP A 90 -2.01 6.07 -12.85
CA ASP A 90 -3.09 7.03 -12.59
C ASP A 90 -2.94 7.74 -11.23
N LYS A 91 -2.13 7.21 -10.32
CA LYS A 91 -1.85 7.83 -9.02
C LYS A 91 -0.72 8.87 -9.08
N ALA A 92 -0.03 8.99 -10.20
CA ALA A 92 1.18 9.82 -10.30
C ALA A 92 0.94 11.28 -9.90
N SER A 93 -0.16 11.89 -10.34
CA SER A 93 -0.44 13.29 -9.99
C SER A 93 -0.76 13.46 -8.51
N THR A 94 -1.47 12.49 -7.92
CA THR A 94 -1.77 12.50 -6.48
C THR A 94 -0.49 12.39 -5.65
N TYR A 95 0.41 11.51 -6.02
CA TYR A 95 1.71 11.39 -5.34
C TYR A 95 2.56 12.67 -5.51
N GLY A 96 2.45 13.33 -6.66
CA GLY A 96 3.11 14.63 -6.86
C GLY A 96 2.59 15.70 -5.91
N GLU A 97 1.29 15.74 -5.67
CA GLU A 97 0.68 16.66 -4.70
C GLU A 97 1.15 16.35 -3.28
N ILE A 98 1.17 15.08 -2.90
CA ILE A 98 1.67 14.66 -1.58
C ILE A 98 3.14 15.05 -1.41
N TRP A 99 3.95 14.86 -2.43
CA TRP A 99 5.36 15.27 -2.42
C TRP A 99 5.49 16.77 -2.13
N SER A 100 4.70 17.59 -2.82
CA SER A 100 4.71 19.03 -2.64
C SER A 100 4.29 19.44 -1.23
N MET A 101 3.24 18.83 -0.71
CA MET A 101 2.74 19.09 0.63
C MET A 101 3.76 18.73 1.70
N MET A 102 4.39 17.56 1.58
CA MET A 102 5.42 17.15 2.53
C MET A 102 6.68 17.99 2.44
N TYR A 103 7.04 18.41 1.23
CA TYR A 103 8.19 19.30 1.03
C TYR A 103 8.03 20.62 1.78
N SER A 104 6.81 21.13 1.92
CA SER A 104 6.57 22.39 2.63
C SER A 104 7.01 22.34 4.10
N TYR A 105 7.01 21.19 4.72
CA TYR A 105 7.50 21.04 6.10
C TYR A 105 9.01 21.20 6.19
N GLN A 106 9.74 20.80 5.15
CA GLN A 106 11.20 20.96 5.11
C GLN A 106 11.61 22.40 4.82
N SER A 107 10.79 23.12 4.08
CA SER A 107 11.08 24.48 3.60
C SER A 107 10.72 25.57 4.60
N ALA A 108 10.07 25.21 5.68
CA ALA A 108 9.62 26.16 6.69
C ALA A 108 10.80 26.77 7.47
#